data_458e81df3a84607b986e72d375cec694
#
_entry.id   458e81df3a84607b986e72d375cec694
#
_cell.length_a   1.000
_cell.length_b   1.000
_cell.length_c   1.000
_cell.angle_alpha   90.00
_cell.angle_beta   90.00
_cell.angle_gamma   90.00
#
_symmetry.space_group_name_H-M   'P 1'
#
loop_
_entity.id
_entity.type
_entity.pdbx_description
1 polymer ?
#
loop_
_entity_poly.entity_id
_entity_poly.type
_entity_poly.pdbx_seq_one_letter_code
_entity_poly.pdbx_strand_id
1 'polypeptide(L)'
;MEFRNFVIDHIDRVLEYLKQNPLTIYARRSVDAYMAAYALATALGETVHVALVDWPPQSGVCVGFRCEGMYITESEVGIDESKYSGEFNSLSYYAAVIIQTLSPLEEYIHKALYVGHYAWSVDYCEYKCQFPREILKWDERLSVVFPFLDSLPARKALSLSTLPVVPGVTGRQVDDGKPIGSMTQEEVLSLLDWALGAVFNEGFNTAILDKAVRPYSPAFRPADLAARLEADVAGFVDKEIDVYVFNFAEAFYTVLKRVKEGVVSVSNSFYVYKIPPYLSYYLKLSDWVALRHETPRGSVIAVIPPPRQRASLKKMAEALAEVGQTLQFPTHLVTYVESGKYADFLKIYERSRE
;
A
#
# COMPACT_ATOMS: atom_id res chain seq x y z
N MET A 1 1.86 5.89 23.11
CA MET A 1 1.61 6.96 24.09
C MET A 1 2.07 8.33 23.58
N GLU A 2 3.28 8.44 23.03
CA GLU A 2 3.85 9.71 22.53
C GLU A 2 3.06 10.36 21.38
N PHE A 3 2.62 9.58 20.40
CA PHE A 3 1.85 10.13 19.26
C PHE A 3 0.50 10.73 19.70
N ARG A 4 -0.21 10.05 20.60
CA ARG A 4 -1.48 10.59 21.13
C ARG A 4 -1.28 11.89 21.89
N ASN A 5 -0.19 12.02 22.64
CA ASN A 5 0.13 13.28 23.33
C ASN A 5 0.43 14.39 22.31
N PHE A 6 1.18 14.12 21.24
CA PHE A 6 1.39 15.06 20.16
C PHE A 6 0.08 15.56 19.55
N VAL A 7 -0.89 14.68 19.31
CA VAL A 7 -2.23 15.08 18.78
C VAL A 7 -2.97 15.94 19.80
N ILE A 8 -2.93 15.59 21.11
CA ILE A 8 -3.57 16.36 22.18
C ILE A 8 -2.97 17.75 22.25
N ASP A 9 -1.65 17.88 22.20
CA ASP A 9 -0.94 19.17 22.28
C ASP A 9 -1.25 20.09 21.09
N HIS A 10 -1.70 19.52 19.95
CA HIS A 10 -2.05 20.27 18.73
C HIS A 10 -3.55 20.18 18.39
N ILE A 11 -4.41 19.81 19.33
CA ILE A 11 -5.81 19.45 19.07
C ILE A 11 -6.61 20.59 18.41
N ASP A 12 -6.39 21.83 18.81
CA ASP A 12 -7.08 22.99 18.25
C ASP A 12 -6.74 23.18 16.76
N ARG A 13 -5.46 22.97 16.40
CA ARG A 13 -5.00 23.08 15.02
C ARG A 13 -5.52 21.91 14.17
N VAL A 14 -5.51 20.68 14.72
CA VAL A 14 -6.11 19.51 14.06
C VAL A 14 -7.58 19.78 13.75
N LEU A 15 -8.35 20.29 14.73
CA LEU A 15 -9.76 20.64 14.54
C LEU A 15 -9.96 21.78 13.52
N GLU A 16 -9.07 22.79 13.49
CA GLU A 16 -9.12 23.87 12.51
C GLU A 16 -8.96 23.33 11.08
N TYR A 17 -8.01 22.42 10.84
CA TYR A 17 -7.83 21.79 9.53
C TYR A 17 -9.03 20.91 9.15
N LEU A 18 -9.48 20.08 10.08
CA LEU A 18 -10.51 19.09 9.80
C LEU A 18 -11.95 19.68 9.77
N LYS A 19 -12.18 20.89 10.31
CA LYS A 19 -13.48 21.61 10.27
C LYS A 19 -13.59 22.64 9.15
N GLN A 20 -12.61 22.71 8.24
CA GLN A 20 -12.72 23.58 7.07
C GLN A 20 -13.94 23.18 6.23
N ASN A 21 -14.70 24.15 5.75
CA ASN A 21 -15.85 23.89 4.88
C ASN A 21 -15.79 24.76 3.61
N PRO A 22 -15.64 24.18 2.41
CA PRO A 22 -15.53 22.75 2.14
C PRO A 22 -14.12 22.20 2.46
N LEU A 23 -14.06 21.02 3.08
CA LEU A 23 -12.80 20.32 3.31
C LEU A 23 -12.51 19.36 2.15
N THR A 24 -11.29 19.41 1.62
CA THR A 24 -10.75 18.39 0.72
C THR A 24 -9.57 17.70 1.39
N ILE A 25 -9.65 16.39 1.56
CA ILE A 25 -8.54 15.55 2.02
C ILE A 25 -7.90 14.92 0.78
N TYR A 26 -6.63 15.21 0.57
CA TYR A 26 -5.87 14.67 -0.54
C TYR A 26 -5.21 13.36 -0.12
N ALA A 27 -5.57 12.27 -0.77
CA ALA A 27 -5.04 10.94 -0.48
C ALA A 27 -4.19 10.41 -1.65
N ARG A 28 -3.08 9.77 -1.30
CA ARG A 28 -2.28 9.00 -2.25
C ARG A 28 -3.10 7.83 -2.78
N ARG A 29 -2.84 7.41 -4.03
CA ARG A 29 -3.46 6.20 -4.60
C ARG A 29 -2.94 4.94 -3.91
N SER A 30 -3.52 4.62 -2.78
CA SER A 30 -3.39 3.35 -2.05
C SER A 30 -4.64 3.13 -1.21
N VAL A 31 -4.99 1.86 -0.98
CA VAL A 31 -6.19 1.53 -0.17
C VAL A 31 -6.07 2.10 1.23
N ASP A 32 -4.89 2.01 1.84
CA ASP A 32 -4.64 2.53 3.19
C ASP A 32 -4.82 4.05 3.27
N ALA A 33 -4.25 4.81 2.30
CA ALA A 33 -4.42 6.27 2.28
C ALA A 33 -5.88 6.68 2.05
N TYR A 34 -6.57 5.99 1.15
CA TYR A 34 -7.97 6.24 0.88
C TYR A 34 -8.86 5.97 2.10
N MET A 35 -8.66 4.82 2.77
CA MET A 35 -9.44 4.46 3.95
C MET A 35 -9.14 5.35 5.16
N ALA A 36 -7.88 5.75 5.36
CA ALA A 36 -7.51 6.72 6.39
C ALA A 36 -8.16 8.09 6.14
N ALA A 37 -8.12 8.59 4.90
CA ALA A 37 -8.77 9.85 4.52
C ALA A 37 -10.29 9.77 4.65
N TYR A 38 -10.92 8.67 4.21
CA TYR A 38 -12.34 8.42 4.34
C TYR A 38 -12.77 8.40 5.82
N ALA A 39 -12.01 7.73 6.68
CA ALA A 39 -12.30 7.65 8.11
C ALA A 39 -12.22 9.03 8.78
N LEU A 40 -11.19 9.83 8.46
CA LEU A 40 -11.06 11.22 8.95
C LEU A 40 -12.24 12.08 8.47
N ALA A 41 -12.60 12.00 7.19
CA ALA A 41 -13.73 12.71 6.61
C ALA A 41 -15.04 12.39 7.31
N THR A 42 -15.29 11.09 7.52
CA THR A 42 -16.57 10.60 8.05
C THR A 42 -16.73 10.86 9.55
N ALA A 43 -15.61 10.81 10.30
CA ALA A 43 -15.63 11.07 11.75
C ALA A 43 -16.07 12.50 12.12
N LEU A 44 -16.02 13.44 11.18
CA LEU A 44 -16.31 14.84 11.41
C LEU A 44 -17.75 15.25 11.06
N GLY A 45 -18.49 14.37 10.35
CA GLY A 45 -19.93 14.58 10.05
C GLY A 45 -20.22 15.73 9.08
N GLU A 46 -19.22 16.30 8.42
CA GLU A 46 -19.36 17.42 7.47
C GLU A 46 -19.23 16.94 6.02
N THR A 47 -19.58 17.79 5.06
CA THR A 47 -19.36 17.48 3.64
C THR A 47 -17.87 17.56 3.31
N VAL A 48 -17.21 16.43 3.30
CA VAL A 48 -15.79 16.30 3.03
C VAL A 48 -15.57 15.54 1.74
N HIS A 49 -14.68 16.06 0.88
CA HIS A 49 -14.26 15.39 -0.33
C HIS A 49 -12.91 14.70 -0.13
N VAL A 50 -12.84 13.41 -0.47
CA VAL A 50 -11.57 12.70 -0.55
C VAL A 50 -11.13 12.68 -2.01
N ALA A 51 -10.01 13.33 -2.31
CA ALA A 51 -9.41 13.38 -3.63
C ALA A 51 -8.20 12.45 -3.73
N LEU A 52 -8.30 11.42 -4.57
CA LEU A 52 -7.14 10.59 -4.93
C LEU A 52 -6.25 11.32 -5.91
N VAL A 53 -5.00 11.54 -5.56
CA VAL A 53 -4.05 12.30 -6.38
C VAL A 53 -2.74 11.53 -6.60
N ASP A 54 -2.12 11.78 -7.77
CA ASP A 54 -0.83 11.19 -8.15
C ASP A 54 0.36 12.03 -7.69
N TRP A 55 0.11 13.27 -7.30
CA TRP A 55 1.12 14.25 -6.93
C TRP A 55 0.75 15.00 -5.66
N PRO A 56 1.71 15.22 -4.73
CA PRO A 56 1.43 15.98 -3.51
C PRO A 56 0.88 17.38 -3.84
N PRO A 57 -0.22 17.82 -3.20
CA PRO A 57 -0.64 19.21 -3.27
C PRO A 57 0.35 20.09 -2.50
N GLN A 58 0.30 21.40 -2.74
CA GLN A 58 1.14 22.34 -2.02
C GLN A 58 0.72 22.44 -0.54
N SER A 59 -0.58 22.54 -0.29
CA SER A 59 -1.13 22.73 1.04
C SER A 59 -2.46 22.00 1.25
N GLY A 60 -2.87 21.83 2.51
CA GLY A 60 -4.15 21.26 2.89
C GLY A 60 -4.03 20.12 3.90
N VAL A 61 -4.97 19.15 3.83
CA VAL A 61 -4.91 17.92 4.59
C VAL A 61 -4.48 16.79 3.67
N CYS A 62 -3.33 16.19 3.92
CA CYS A 62 -2.68 15.22 3.05
C CYS A 62 -2.47 13.87 3.73
N VAL A 63 -2.82 12.78 3.04
CA VAL A 63 -2.67 11.43 3.53
C VAL A 63 -1.82 10.60 2.56
N GLY A 64 -0.65 10.17 3.01
CA GLY A 64 0.32 9.41 2.24
C GLY A 64 1.42 10.24 1.59
N PHE A 65 1.47 11.56 1.82
CA PHE A 65 2.55 12.46 1.42
C PHE A 65 2.57 13.71 2.30
N ARG A 66 3.68 14.45 2.28
CA ARG A 66 3.81 15.72 2.98
C ARG A 66 3.22 16.86 2.15
N CYS A 67 2.61 17.83 2.81
CA CYS A 67 2.22 19.12 2.26
C CYS A 67 2.30 20.19 3.35
N GLU A 68 2.12 21.46 2.99
CA GLU A 68 1.92 22.52 3.98
C GLU A 68 0.55 22.34 4.65
N GLY A 69 0.51 22.46 5.99
CA GLY A 69 -0.68 22.26 6.79
C GLY A 69 -0.67 20.95 7.57
N MET A 70 -1.68 20.12 7.42
CA MET A 70 -1.77 18.84 8.11
C MET A 70 -1.44 17.68 7.16
N TYR A 71 -0.53 16.79 7.57
CA TYR A 71 -0.24 15.60 6.78
C TYR A 71 0.02 14.35 7.62
N ILE A 72 -0.20 13.19 7.02
CA ILE A 72 0.06 11.87 7.57
C ILE A 72 0.85 11.06 6.55
N THR A 73 2.02 10.56 6.94
CA THR A 73 2.78 9.54 6.20
C THR A 73 2.94 8.29 7.07
N GLU A 74 3.53 7.24 6.55
CA GLU A 74 3.73 5.98 7.28
C GLU A 74 4.71 6.08 8.47
N SER A 75 5.43 7.17 8.60
CA SER A 75 6.42 7.38 9.67
C SER A 75 6.38 8.76 10.31
N GLU A 76 5.53 9.65 9.81
CA GLU A 76 5.51 11.05 10.26
C GLU A 76 4.10 11.64 10.17
N VAL A 77 3.73 12.42 11.18
CA VAL A 77 2.54 13.27 11.14
C VAL A 77 2.98 14.71 11.37
N GLY A 78 2.59 15.60 10.46
CA GLY A 78 2.88 17.04 10.56
C GLY A 78 1.61 17.85 10.74
N ILE A 79 1.74 18.92 11.54
CA ILE A 79 0.72 19.94 11.76
C ILE A 79 1.44 21.28 11.75
N ASP A 80 1.28 22.03 10.66
CA ASP A 80 2.06 23.25 10.39
C ASP A 80 3.58 22.98 10.43
N GLU A 81 4.32 23.71 11.27
CA GLU A 81 5.76 23.53 11.44
C GLU A 81 6.14 22.42 12.43
N SER A 82 5.14 21.89 13.17
CA SER A 82 5.35 20.83 14.15
C SER A 82 5.24 19.46 13.50
N LYS A 83 6.09 18.54 13.94
CA LYS A 83 6.04 17.15 13.43
C LYS A 83 6.31 16.11 14.51
N TYR A 84 5.61 15.01 14.40
CA TYR A 84 5.88 13.77 15.12
C TYR A 84 6.50 12.78 14.14
N SER A 85 7.64 12.21 14.51
CA SER A 85 8.26 11.10 13.79
C SER A 85 8.12 9.83 14.62
N GLY A 86 7.45 8.83 14.07
CA GLY A 86 7.11 7.59 14.74
C GLY A 86 7.67 6.35 14.04
N GLU A 87 7.24 5.20 14.52
CA GLU A 87 7.51 3.93 13.86
C GLU A 87 6.75 3.83 12.53
N PHE A 88 7.33 3.12 11.57
CA PHE A 88 6.66 2.85 10.29
C PHE A 88 5.40 2.04 10.51
N ASN A 89 4.23 2.61 10.19
CA ASN A 89 2.92 2.00 10.37
C ASN A 89 1.95 2.44 9.27
N SER A 90 0.77 1.84 9.22
CA SER A 90 -0.27 2.24 8.27
C SER A 90 -0.78 3.65 8.54
N LEU A 91 -1.23 4.30 7.48
CA LEU A 91 -1.90 5.61 7.57
C LEU A 91 -3.21 5.49 8.35
N SER A 92 -3.90 4.35 8.19
CA SER A 92 -5.11 4.02 8.95
C SER A 92 -4.87 3.95 10.46
N TYR A 93 -3.67 3.50 10.91
CA TYR A 93 -3.31 3.53 12.32
C TYR A 93 -3.21 4.97 12.85
N TYR A 94 -2.47 5.82 12.14
CA TYR A 94 -2.33 7.22 12.55
C TYR A 94 -3.68 7.96 12.53
N ALA A 95 -4.52 7.73 11.52
CA ALA A 95 -5.87 8.28 11.46
C ALA A 95 -6.74 7.78 12.62
N ALA A 96 -6.66 6.50 12.99
CA ALA A 96 -7.38 5.94 14.13
C ALA A 96 -7.05 6.66 15.43
N VAL A 97 -5.77 6.89 15.72
CA VAL A 97 -5.33 7.59 16.93
C VAL A 97 -5.81 9.05 16.95
N ILE A 98 -5.75 9.74 15.79
CA ILE A 98 -6.27 11.11 15.67
C ILE A 98 -7.78 11.13 15.97
N ILE A 99 -8.57 10.27 15.31
CA ILE A 99 -10.03 10.23 15.49
C ILE A 99 -10.38 9.90 16.94
N GLN A 100 -9.75 8.87 17.54
CA GLN A 100 -10.00 8.48 18.94
C GLN A 100 -9.64 9.56 19.96
N THR A 101 -8.75 10.47 19.60
CA THR A 101 -8.42 11.62 20.44
C THR A 101 -9.53 12.67 20.40
N LEU A 102 -10.26 12.75 19.27
CA LEU A 102 -11.35 13.70 19.04
C LEU A 102 -12.72 13.15 19.47
N SER A 103 -12.99 11.87 19.19
CA SER A 103 -14.27 11.22 19.42
C SER A 103 -14.15 9.70 19.50
N PRO A 104 -15.12 8.98 20.11
CA PRO A 104 -15.16 7.51 20.00
C PRO A 104 -15.28 7.06 18.54
N LEU A 105 -14.56 5.99 18.19
CA LEU A 105 -14.66 5.38 16.86
C LEU A 105 -15.99 4.62 16.72
N GLU A 106 -16.78 4.96 15.73
CA GLU A 106 -17.95 4.20 15.34
C GLU A 106 -17.58 2.93 14.57
N GLU A 107 -18.47 1.93 14.55
CA GLU A 107 -18.16 0.61 13.98
C GLU A 107 -17.77 0.65 12.50
N TYR A 108 -18.45 1.48 11.70
CA TYR A 108 -18.14 1.61 10.27
C TYR A 108 -16.80 2.29 10.03
N ILE A 109 -16.38 3.22 10.90
CA ILE A 109 -15.04 3.84 10.85
C ILE A 109 -13.98 2.80 11.21
N HIS A 110 -14.22 1.99 12.25
CA HIS A 110 -13.35 0.87 12.58
C HIS A 110 -13.14 -0.08 11.38
N LYS A 111 -14.24 -0.45 10.68
CA LYS A 111 -14.18 -1.30 9.50
C LYS A 111 -13.33 -0.68 8.39
N ALA A 112 -13.53 0.62 8.11
CA ALA A 112 -12.77 1.33 7.10
C ALA A 112 -11.26 1.35 7.41
N LEU A 113 -10.90 1.73 8.64
CA LEU A 113 -9.50 1.75 9.10
C LEU A 113 -8.86 0.35 9.07
N TYR A 114 -9.64 -0.67 9.43
CA TYR A 114 -9.18 -2.05 9.39
C TYR A 114 -8.87 -2.52 7.96
N VAL A 115 -9.73 -2.21 6.99
CA VAL A 115 -9.50 -2.53 5.56
C VAL A 115 -8.23 -1.86 5.04
N GLY A 116 -8.01 -0.58 5.37
CA GLY A 116 -6.80 0.14 5.00
C GLY A 116 -5.55 -0.50 5.60
N HIS A 117 -5.55 -0.74 6.91
CA HIS A 117 -4.45 -1.41 7.60
C HIS A 117 -4.21 -2.84 7.09
N TYR A 118 -5.26 -3.59 6.78
CA TYR A 118 -5.16 -4.93 6.18
C TYR A 118 -4.38 -4.87 4.87
N ALA A 119 -4.79 -4.01 3.93
CA ALA A 119 -4.10 -3.86 2.64
C ALA A 119 -2.62 -3.48 2.82
N TRP A 120 -2.35 -2.47 3.68
CA TRP A 120 -0.99 -2.06 4.01
C TRP A 120 -0.18 -3.21 4.62
N SER A 121 -0.76 -3.98 5.56
CA SER A 121 -0.04 -5.08 6.22
C SER A 121 0.36 -6.19 5.27
N VAL A 122 -0.48 -6.50 4.27
CA VAL A 122 -0.15 -7.48 3.23
C VAL A 122 1.05 -7.02 2.42
N ASP A 123 1.12 -5.74 2.06
CA ASP A 123 2.20 -5.23 1.22
C ASP A 123 3.51 -5.00 1.99
N TYR A 124 3.44 -4.45 3.21
CA TYR A 124 4.60 -3.92 3.91
C TYR A 124 5.05 -4.71 5.15
N CYS A 125 4.27 -5.68 5.63
CA CYS A 125 4.69 -6.52 6.74
C CYS A 125 5.30 -7.82 6.25
N GLU A 126 6.55 -8.08 6.66
CA GLU A 126 7.25 -9.33 6.33
C GLU A 126 6.69 -10.52 7.11
N TYR A 127 6.56 -10.35 8.44
CA TYR A 127 6.10 -11.39 9.36
C TYR A 127 5.33 -10.74 10.52
N LYS A 128 4.17 -11.29 10.85
CA LYS A 128 3.40 -10.99 12.07
C LYS A 128 3.26 -9.50 12.41
N CYS A 129 2.70 -8.71 11.51
CA CYS A 129 2.19 -7.41 11.88
C CYS A 129 1.18 -7.56 13.01
N GLN A 130 1.47 -6.96 14.14
CA GLN A 130 0.45 -6.81 15.18
C GLN A 130 -0.52 -5.71 14.71
N PHE A 131 -1.78 -6.07 14.59
CA PHE A 131 -2.81 -5.07 14.36
C PHE A 131 -2.86 -4.15 15.58
N PRO A 132 -2.82 -2.83 15.38
CA PRO A 132 -2.93 -1.89 16.47
C PRO A 132 -4.27 -2.07 17.21
N ARG A 133 -4.23 -2.03 18.56
CA ARG A 133 -5.42 -2.20 19.39
C ARG A 133 -6.51 -1.16 19.08
N GLU A 134 -6.09 0.00 18.59
CA GLU A 134 -6.93 1.12 18.21
C GLU A 134 -7.90 0.75 17.08
N ILE A 135 -7.48 -0.11 16.16
CA ILE A 135 -8.31 -0.56 15.03
C ILE A 135 -8.73 -2.02 15.12
N LEU A 136 -8.20 -2.77 16.08
CA LEU A 136 -8.57 -4.15 16.33
C LEU A 136 -9.78 -4.20 17.29
N LYS A 137 -10.97 -4.53 16.78
CA LYS A 137 -12.21 -4.59 17.55
C LYS A 137 -12.79 -6.00 17.65
N TRP A 138 -12.39 -6.90 16.76
CA TRP A 138 -12.97 -8.23 16.62
C TRP A 138 -12.04 -9.31 17.16
N ASP A 139 -12.64 -10.38 17.72
CA ASP A 139 -11.90 -11.59 18.07
C ASP A 139 -11.50 -12.30 16.77
N GLU A 140 -10.22 -12.28 16.48
CA GLU A 140 -9.65 -12.71 15.22
C GLU A 140 -8.74 -13.91 15.42
N ARG A 141 -8.85 -14.85 14.49
CA ARG A 141 -7.95 -16.00 14.39
C ARG A 141 -7.04 -15.82 13.21
N LEU A 142 -5.78 -16.21 13.34
CA LEU A 142 -4.89 -16.31 12.18
C LEU A 142 -5.41 -17.38 11.24
N SER A 143 -5.58 -17.03 10.00
CA SER A 143 -6.01 -17.92 8.93
C SER A 143 -5.27 -17.61 7.64
N VAL A 144 -5.36 -18.50 6.67
CA VAL A 144 -4.94 -18.22 5.30
C VAL A 144 -6.07 -17.45 4.63
N VAL A 145 -5.77 -16.21 4.23
CA VAL A 145 -6.75 -15.27 3.68
C VAL A 145 -6.32 -14.84 2.27
N PHE A 146 -7.14 -15.16 1.30
CA PHE A 146 -7.08 -14.59 -0.05
C PHE A 146 -8.41 -13.94 -0.38
N PRO A 147 -8.42 -12.85 -1.16
CA PRO A 147 -9.67 -12.27 -1.64
C PRO A 147 -10.53 -13.33 -2.36
N PHE A 148 -11.82 -13.31 -2.09
CA PHE A 148 -12.84 -14.15 -2.73
C PHE A 148 -12.70 -15.67 -2.51
N LEU A 149 -11.79 -16.14 -1.64
CA LEU A 149 -11.52 -17.56 -1.43
C LEU A 149 -12.75 -18.35 -0.96
N ASP A 150 -13.64 -17.72 -0.19
CA ASP A 150 -14.87 -18.34 0.32
C ASP A 150 -16.02 -18.32 -0.70
N SER A 151 -15.93 -17.50 -1.75
CA SER A 151 -17.03 -17.25 -2.70
C SER A 151 -16.76 -17.74 -4.12
N LEU A 152 -15.51 -17.98 -4.48
CA LEU A 152 -15.10 -18.44 -5.80
C LEU A 152 -14.39 -19.81 -5.73
N PRO A 153 -14.27 -20.52 -6.85
CA PRO A 153 -13.35 -21.64 -6.95
C PRO A 153 -11.95 -21.25 -6.51
N ALA A 154 -11.29 -22.08 -5.70
CA ALA A 154 -10.06 -21.70 -5.01
C ALA A 154 -8.93 -21.24 -5.95
N ARG A 155 -8.75 -21.92 -7.10
CA ARG A 155 -7.78 -21.47 -8.13
C ARG A 155 -8.13 -20.12 -8.72
N LYS A 156 -9.42 -19.87 -8.99
CA LYS A 156 -9.92 -18.56 -9.48
C LYS A 156 -9.66 -17.47 -8.44
N ALA A 157 -9.96 -17.72 -7.17
CA ALA A 157 -9.68 -16.77 -6.09
C ALA A 157 -8.19 -16.41 -6.02
N LEU A 158 -7.28 -17.40 -6.09
CA LEU A 158 -5.84 -17.14 -6.11
C LEU A 158 -5.41 -16.38 -7.37
N SER A 159 -6.00 -16.66 -8.53
CA SER A 159 -5.69 -15.94 -9.77
C SER A 159 -6.14 -14.49 -9.75
N LEU A 160 -7.17 -14.16 -8.96
CA LEU A 160 -7.66 -12.80 -8.76
C LEU A 160 -7.02 -12.10 -7.56
N SER A 161 -6.12 -12.76 -6.84
CA SER A 161 -5.48 -12.16 -5.67
C SER A 161 -4.36 -11.21 -6.06
N THR A 162 -4.50 -9.98 -5.58
CA THR A 162 -3.44 -8.96 -5.50
C THR A 162 -3.06 -8.66 -4.05
N LEU A 163 -3.74 -9.30 -3.09
CA LEU A 163 -3.54 -9.18 -1.65
C LEU A 163 -3.53 -10.56 -0.96
N PRO A 164 -2.38 -11.28 -0.98
CA PRO A 164 -1.11 -10.96 -1.66
C PRO A 164 -1.10 -11.29 -3.16
N VAL A 165 -0.17 -10.69 -3.88
CA VAL A 165 0.20 -11.15 -5.22
C VAL A 165 0.82 -12.53 -5.12
N VAL A 166 0.37 -13.46 -5.96
CA VAL A 166 0.95 -14.82 -6.08
C VAL A 166 1.65 -14.92 -7.43
N PRO A 167 2.98 -14.69 -7.51
CA PRO A 167 3.72 -14.74 -8.77
C PRO A 167 3.50 -16.08 -9.49
N GLY A 168 3.27 -16.01 -10.80
CA GLY A 168 2.97 -17.20 -11.59
C GLY A 168 1.49 -17.68 -11.50
N VAL A 169 0.68 -17.08 -10.63
CA VAL A 169 -0.76 -17.37 -10.46
C VAL A 169 -1.63 -16.15 -10.72
N THR A 170 -1.34 -15.03 -10.04
CA THR A 170 -2.12 -13.77 -10.19
C THR A 170 -2.21 -13.36 -11.66
N GLY A 171 -3.43 -13.11 -12.14
CA GLY A 171 -3.73 -12.74 -13.51
C GLY A 171 -3.78 -13.91 -14.50
N ARG A 172 -3.60 -15.16 -14.07
CA ARG A 172 -3.85 -16.31 -14.96
C ARG A 172 -5.35 -16.55 -15.14
N GLN A 173 -5.75 -16.88 -16.35
CA GLN A 173 -7.11 -17.37 -16.61
C GLN A 173 -7.24 -18.81 -16.10
N VAL A 174 -7.99 -18.99 -15.02
CA VAL A 174 -8.26 -20.29 -14.41
C VAL A 174 -9.74 -20.33 -14.06
N ASP A 175 -10.49 -21.18 -14.72
CA ASP A 175 -11.94 -21.29 -14.53
C ASP A 175 -12.34 -22.60 -13.82
N ASP A 176 -11.38 -23.48 -13.55
CA ASP A 176 -11.62 -24.79 -12.96
C ASP A 176 -11.42 -24.80 -11.43
N GLY A 177 -12.08 -25.71 -10.78
CA GLY A 177 -11.90 -26.00 -9.36
C GLY A 177 -13.17 -25.89 -8.54
N LYS A 178 -13.00 -26.14 -7.25
CA LYS A 178 -14.06 -26.09 -6.23
C LYS A 178 -13.81 -24.95 -5.27
N PRO A 179 -14.86 -24.42 -4.61
CA PRO A 179 -14.69 -23.57 -3.43
C PRO A 179 -13.88 -24.31 -2.35
N ILE A 180 -13.02 -23.61 -1.62
CA ILE A 180 -12.11 -24.23 -0.65
C ILE A 180 -12.86 -25.05 0.41
N GLY A 181 -14.02 -24.59 0.85
CA GLY A 181 -14.85 -25.28 1.84
C GLY A 181 -15.43 -26.64 1.37
N SER A 182 -15.36 -26.96 0.06
CA SER A 182 -15.79 -28.23 -0.52
C SER A 182 -14.63 -29.13 -0.96
N MET A 183 -13.38 -28.70 -0.73
CA MET A 183 -12.18 -29.46 -1.10
C MET A 183 -11.82 -30.47 -0.02
N THR A 184 -11.34 -31.64 -0.45
CA THR A 184 -10.69 -32.61 0.43
C THR A 184 -9.32 -32.11 0.85
N GLN A 185 -8.74 -32.70 1.89
CA GLN A 185 -7.37 -32.36 2.32
C GLN A 185 -6.34 -32.56 1.19
N GLU A 186 -6.48 -33.62 0.39
CA GLU A 186 -5.59 -33.90 -0.74
C GLU A 186 -5.72 -32.84 -1.84
N GLU A 187 -6.94 -32.37 -2.11
CA GLU A 187 -7.19 -31.30 -3.08
C GLU A 187 -6.60 -29.97 -2.60
N VAL A 188 -6.66 -29.66 -1.30
CA VAL A 188 -6.03 -28.46 -0.71
C VAL A 188 -4.50 -28.55 -0.81
N LEU A 189 -3.90 -29.70 -0.52
CA LEU A 189 -2.46 -29.90 -0.68
C LEU A 189 -2.03 -29.76 -2.15
N SER A 190 -2.77 -30.32 -3.09
CA SER A 190 -2.51 -30.17 -4.53
C SER A 190 -2.62 -28.71 -4.98
N LEU A 191 -3.55 -27.92 -4.42
CA LEU A 191 -3.68 -26.50 -4.68
C LEU A 191 -2.45 -25.72 -4.18
N LEU A 192 -1.97 -26.04 -2.96
CA LEU A 192 -0.78 -25.43 -2.39
C LEU A 192 0.47 -25.78 -3.20
N ASP A 193 0.65 -27.03 -3.59
CA ASP A 193 1.78 -27.47 -4.43
C ASP A 193 1.79 -26.75 -5.78
N TRP A 194 0.61 -26.58 -6.38
CA TRP A 194 0.48 -25.81 -7.61
C TRP A 194 0.88 -24.34 -7.44
N ALA A 195 0.42 -23.67 -6.36
CA ALA A 195 0.75 -22.29 -6.08
C ALA A 195 2.26 -22.11 -5.75
N LEU A 196 2.82 -23.00 -4.93
CA LEU A 196 4.26 -23.03 -4.59
C LEU A 196 5.12 -23.24 -5.83
N GLY A 197 4.76 -24.19 -6.69
CA GLY A 197 5.45 -24.46 -7.95
C GLY A 197 5.42 -23.25 -8.89
N ALA A 198 4.28 -22.56 -8.99
CA ALA A 198 4.17 -21.35 -9.80
C ALA A 198 5.07 -20.23 -9.30
N VAL A 199 5.06 -19.95 -7.99
CA VAL A 199 5.92 -18.93 -7.35
C VAL A 199 7.41 -19.24 -7.57
N PHE A 200 7.81 -20.49 -7.38
CA PHE A 200 9.19 -20.94 -7.55
C PHE A 200 9.65 -20.79 -9.00
N ASN A 201 8.82 -21.15 -9.98
CA ASN A 201 9.15 -21.04 -11.41
C ASN A 201 9.34 -19.59 -11.87
N GLU A 202 8.70 -18.62 -11.21
CA GLU A 202 8.93 -17.19 -11.46
C GLU A 202 10.17 -16.64 -10.73
N GLY A 203 10.91 -17.48 -10.01
CA GLY A 203 12.14 -17.10 -9.29
C GLY A 203 11.91 -16.38 -7.96
N PHE A 204 10.70 -16.44 -7.42
CA PHE A 204 10.36 -15.86 -6.14
C PHE A 204 10.59 -16.81 -4.97
N ASN A 205 10.85 -16.23 -3.78
CA ASN A 205 10.85 -16.98 -2.54
C ASN A 205 9.40 -17.37 -2.19
N THR A 206 9.17 -18.64 -1.90
CA THR A 206 7.85 -19.19 -1.54
C THR A 206 7.28 -18.61 -0.25
N ALA A 207 8.10 -18.01 0.62
CA ALA A 207 7.66 -17.25 1.79
C ALA A 207 6.69 -16.08 1.45
N ILE A 208 6.56 -15.71 0.17
CA ILE A 208 5.54 -14.76 -0.28
C ILE A 208 4.12 -15.22 0.08
N LEU A 209 3.88 -16.53 0.17
CA LEU A 209 2.59 -17.08 0.56
C LEU A 209 2.27 -16.87 2.05
N ASP A 210 3.29 -16.63 2.90
CA ASP A 210 3.09 -16.29 4.31
C ASP A 210 2.35 -14.95 4.46
N LYS A 211 2.40 -14.10 3.43
CA LYS A 211 1.60 -12.87 3.39
C LYS A 211 0.09 -13.10 3.41
N ALA A 212 -0.36 -14.29 3.04
CA ALA A 212 -1.76 -14.69 3.16
C ALA A 212 -2.17 -15.07 4.59
N VAL A 213 -1.22 -15.29 5.52
CA VAL A 213 -1.54 -15.61 6.90
C VAL A 213 -1.85 -14.33 7.66
N ARG A 214 -3.12 -14.05 7.86
CA ARG A 214 -3.62 -12.79 8.45
C ARG A 214 -4.74 -13.05 9.46
N PRO A 215 -5.02 -12.11 10.36
CA PRO A 215 -6.22 -12.13 11.15
C PRO A 215 -7.46 -12.18 10.24
N TYR A 216 -8.38 -13.06 10.56
CA TYR A 216 -9.60 -13.29 9.79
C TYR A 216 -10.83 -13.23 10.69
N SER A 217 -11.82 -12.46 10.28
CA SER A 217 -13.14 -12.44 10.87
C SER A 217 -14.19 -12.86 9.82
N PRO A 218 -14.95 -13.94 10.04
CA PRO A 218 -15.98 -14.37 9.08
C PRO A 218 -17.14 -13.37 8.97
N ALA A 219 -17.35 -12.54 10.00
CA ALA A 219 -18.39 -11.51 10.01
C ALA A 219 -18.05 -10.31 9.12
N PHE A 220 -16.75 -10.14 8.80
CA PHE A 220 -16.26 -9.01 8.03
C PHE A 220 -15.08 -9.47 7.16
N ARG A 221 -15.23 -9.40 5.85
CA ARG A 221 -14.26 -9.87 4.86
C ARG A 221 -13.35 -8.73 4.36
N PRO A 222 -12.32 -8.33 5.13
CA PRO A 222 -11.49 -7.18 4.79
C PRO A 222 -10.69 -7.41 3.50
N ALA A 223 -10.31 -8.65 3.19
CA ALA A 223 -9.59 -9.00 1.98
C ALA A 223 -10.39 -8.71 0.71
N ASP A 224 -11.67 -9.11 0.69
CA ASP A 224 -12.56 -8.89 -0.46
C ASP A 224 -12.81 -7.40 -0.70
N LEU A 225 -13.04 -6.64 0.38
CA LEU A 225 -13.22 -5.20 0.31
C LEU A 225 -11.94 -4.49 -0.12
N ALA A 226 -10.79 -4.87 0.45
CA ALA A 226 -9.51 -4.29 0.08
C ALA A 226 -9.17 -4.54 -1.40
N ALA A 227 -9.42 -5.74 -1.92
CA ALA A 227 -9.18 -6.05 -3.33
C ALA A 227 -10.08 -5.25 -4.29
N ARG A 228 -11.36 -5.02 -3.93
CA ARG A 228 -12.25 -4.16 -4.71
C ARG A 228 -11.79 -2.70 -4.68
N LEU A 229 -11.43 -2.20 -3.49
CA LEU A 229 -10.90 -0.85 -3.33
C LEU A 229 -9.56 -0.64 -4.04
N GLU A 230 -8.72 -1.68 -4.18
CA GLU A 230 -7.51 -1.59 -5.01
C GLU A 230 -7.86 -1.27 -6.47
N ALA A 231 -8.90 -1.91 -7.01
CA ALA A 231 -9.35 -1.61 -8.36
C ALA A 231 -9.81 -0.15 -8.50
N ASP A 232 -10.61 0.34 -7.56
CA ASP A 232 -11.10 1.73 -7.56
C ASP A 232 -9.95 2.74 -7.42
N VAL A 233 -9.04 2.52 -6.48
CA VAL A 233 -7.87 3.38 -6.24
C VAL A 233 -6.92 3.38 -7.43
N ALA A 234 -6.79 2.24 -8.12
CA ALA A 234 -6.01 2.14 -9.36
C ALA A 234 -6.71 2.76 -10.58
N GLY A 235 -7.94 3.27 -10.43
CA GLY A 235 -8.69 3.94 -11.49
C GLY A 235 -9.56 3.02 -12.34
N PHE A 236 -9.86 1.81 -11.88
CA PHE A 236 -10.75 0.85 -12.52
C PHE A 236 -12.17 0.90 -11.92
N VAL A 237 -12.65 2.10 -11.61
CA VAL A 237 -13.98 2.32 -11.04
C VAL A 237 -15.06 1.69 -11.94
N ASP A 238 -16.04 1.03 -11.31
CA ASP A 238 -17.15 0.34 -12.00
C ASP A 238 -16.70 -0.76 -13.00
N LYS A 239 -15.45 -1.22 -12.92
CA LYS A 239 -14.96 -2.35 -13.70
C LYS A 239 -15.04 -3.65 -12.90
N GLU A 240 -15.13 -4.77 -13.64
CA GLU A 240 -14.98 -6.07 -13.01
C GLU A 240 -13.56 -6.22 -12.43
N ILE A 241 -13.44 -6.86 -11.29
CA ILE A 241 -12.16 -7.08 -10.60
C ILE A 241 -11.13 -7.77 -11.50
N ASP A 242 -11.59 -8.65 -12.40
CA ASP A 242 -10.76 -9.34 -13.37
C ASP A 242 -9.99 -8.36 -14.25
N VAL A 243 -10.63 -7.28 -14.70
CA VAL A 243 -10.01 -6.26 -15.56
C VAL A 243 -8.85 -5.58 -14.85
N TYR A 244 -9.04 -5.22 -13.58
CA TYR A 244 -7.97 -4.66 -12.75
C TYR A 244 -6.81 -5.65 -12.58
N VAL A 245 -7.13 -6.89 -12.17
CA VAL A 245 -6.12 -7.91 -11.86
C VAL A 245 -5.29 -8.26 -13.10
N PHE A 246 -5.90 -8.38 -14.29
CA PHE A 246 -5.16 -8.62 -15.53
C PHE A 246 -4.22 -7.46 -15.89
N ASN A 247 -4.70 -6.21 -15.80
CA ASN A 247 -3.85 -5.04 -16.05
C ASN A 247 -2.70 -4.93 -15.04
N PHE A 248 -2.97 -5.21 -13.75
CA PHE A 248 -1.93 -5.26 -12.73
C PHE A 248 -0.91 -6.36 -13.03
N ALA A 249 -1.36 -7.58 -13.34
CA ALA A 249 -0.49 -8.71 -13.65
C ALA A 249 0.39 -8.42 -14.88
N GLU A 250 -0.17 -7.83 -15.94
CA GLU A 250 0.60 -7.42 -17.11
C GLU A 250 1.71 -6.42 -16.73
N ALA A 251 1.38 -5.40 -15.94
CA ALA A 251 2.35 -4.43 -15.44
C ALA A 251 3.43 -5.11 -14.58
N PHE A 252 3.02 -5.98 -13.64
CA PHE A 252 3.92 -6.71 -12.76
C PHE A 252 4.90 -7.60 -13.52
N TYR A 253 4.42 -8.43 -14.45
CA TYR A 253 5.29 -9.30 -15.25
C TYR A 253 6.14 -8.52 -16.26
N THR A 254 5.66 -7.38 -16.77
CA THR A 254 6.47 -6.48 -17.59
C THR A 254 7.64 -5.94 -16.78
N VAL A 255 7.40 -5.51 -15.55
CA VAL A 255 8.47 -5.07 -14.64
C VAL A 255 9.47 -6.21 -14.40
N LEU A 256 9.02 -7.43 -14.10
CA LEU A 256 9.89 -8.58 -13.88
C LEU A 256 10.81 -8.87 -15.07
N LYS A 257 10.31 -8.78 -16.29
CA LYS A 257 11.10 -8.99 -17.51
C LYS A 257 12.15 -7.89 -17.73
N ARG A 258 11.87 -6.69 -17.25
CA ARG A 258 12.66 -5.48 -17.53
C ARG A 258 13.49 -4.98 -16.34
N VAL A 259 13.51 -5.68 -15.21
CA VAL A 259 14.27 -5.24 -14.00
C VAL A 259 15.74 -4.97 -14.27
N LYS A 260 16.34 -5.63 -15.28
CA LYS A 260 17.75 -5.44 -15.67
C LYS A 260 17.99 -4.11 -16.41
N GLU A 261 16.97 -3.45 -16.89
CA GLU A 261 17.11 -2.16 -17.60
C GLU A 261 17.38 -1.00 -16.63
N GLY A 262 17.19 -1.22 -15.32
CA GLY A 262 17.40 -0.22 -14.28
C GLY A 262 16.20 0.66 -14.06
N VAL A 263 15.67 1.36 -15.06
CA VAL A 263 14.44 2.18 -14.95
C VAL A 263 13.34 1.58 -15.81
N VAL A 264 12.22 1.23 -15.19
CA VAL A 264 11.07 0.63 -15.87
C VAL A 264 9.85 1.57 -15.69
N SER A 265 9.24 1.97 -16.80
CA SER A 265 8.01 2.78 -16.78
C SER A 265 6.80 1.91 -16.49
N VAL A 266 5.91 2.42 -15.65
CA VAL A 266 4.61 1.83 -15.34
C VAL A 266 3.47 2.80 -15.68
N SER A 267 2.32 2.25 -16.04
CA SER A 267 1.17 3.03 -16.53
C SER A 267 0.39 3.78 -15.45
N ASN A 268 0.58 3.43 -14.18
CA ASN A 268 -0.20 3.96 -13.07
C ASN A 268 0.67 4.24 -11.84
N SER A 269 0.45 5.35 -11.16
CA SER A 269 1.16 5.69 -9.92
C SER A 269 0.89 4.68 -8.81
N PHE A 270 -0.28 4.07 -8.75
CA PHE A 270 -0.60 2.99 -7.81
C PHE A 270 0.42 1.84 -7.90
N TYR A 271 0.90 1.49 -9.10
CA TYR A 271 1.89 0.42 -9.30
C TYR A 271 3.27 0.77 -8.74
N VAL A 272 3.60 2.07 -8.66
CA VAL A 272 4.84 2.56 -8.03
C VAL A 272 4.88 2.23 -6.54
N TYR A 273 3.72 2.12 -5.89
CA TYR A 273 3.62 1.73 -4.47
C TYR A 273 3.40 0.23 -4.29
N LYS A 274 2.61 -0.38 -5.16
CA LYS A 274 2.16 -1.77 -5.01
C LYS A 274 3.23 -2.80 -5.37
N ILE A 275 4.02 -2.56 -6.42
CA ILE A 275 5.00 -3.55 -6.93
C ILE A 275 6.28 -3.64 -6.08
N PRO A 276 6.90 -2.54 -5.60
CA PRO A 276 8.19 -2.57 -4.92
C PRO A 276 8.31 -3.53 -3.75
N PRO A 277 7.34 -3.67 -2.82
CA PRO A 277 7.45 -4.60 -1.71
C PRO A 277 7.69 -6.05 -2.17
N TYR A 278 7.03 -6.47 -3.25
CA TYR A 278 7.17 -7.83 -3.79
C TYR A 278 8.55 -8.06 -4.40
N LEU A 279 9.09 -7.08 -5.12
CA LEU A 279 10.44 -7.17 -5.67
C LEU A 279 11.50 -7.18 -4.56
N SER A 280 11.34 -6.29 -3.57
CA SER A 280 12.32 -6.13 -2.49
C SER A 280 12.41 -7.33 -1.56
N TYR A 281 11.27 -7.95 -1.21
CA TYR A 281 11.23 -9.00 -0.21
C TYR A 281 11.50 -10.39 -0.81
N TYR A 282 11.00 -10.65 -2.01
CA TYR A 282 10.86 -12.02 -2.51
C TYR A 282 11.63 -12.30 -3.79
N LEU A 283 12.06 -11.28 -4.52
CA LEU A 283 12.92 -11.42 -5.71
C LEU A 283 14.38 -11.08 -5.33
N LYS A 284 15.32 -11.93 -5.73
CA LYS A 284 16.75 -11.64 -5.56
C LYS A 284 17.22 -10.66 -6.64
N LEU A 285 17.03 -9.37 -6.38
CA LEU A 285 17.57 -8.32 -7.23
C LEU A 285 19.10 -8.33 -7.18
N SER A 286 19.74 -8.25 -8.32
CA SER A 286 21.22 -8.13 -8.46
C SER A 286 21.68 -6.69 -8.44
N ASP A 287 20.81 -5.76 -8.81
CA ASP A 287 21.10 -4.33 -8.98
C ASP A 287 19.88 -3.48 -8.56
N TRP A 288 20.08 -2.17 -8.46
CA TRP A 288 19.03 -1.19 -8.23
C TRP A 288 18.00 -1.17 -9.36
N VAL A 289 16.72 -1.06 -9.00
CA VAL A 289 15.62 -0.94 -9.95
C VAL A 289 14.81 0.30 -9.61
N ALA A 290 14.42 1.07 -10.62
CA ALA A 290 13.50 2.18 -10.46
C ALA A 290 12.22 1.92 -11.26
N LEU A 291 11.06 2.10 -10.61
CA LEU A 291 9.75 2.09 -11.27
C LEU A 291 9.28 3.54 -11.42
N ARG A 292 8.98 3.97 -12.63
CA ARG A 292 8.63 5.34 -12.94
C ARG A 292 7.22 5.45 -13.52
N HIS A 293 6.40 6.31 -12.95
CA HIS A 293 5.15 6.78 -13.53
C HIS A 293 5.25 8.27 -13.86
N GLU A 294 4.91 8.64 -15.08
CA GLU A 294 4.88 10.04 -15.52
C GLU A 294 3.55 10.70 -15.19
N THR A 295 3.61 11.91 -14.65
CA THR A 295 2.46 12.77 -14.40
C THR A 295 2.66 14.12 -15.09
N PRO A 296 1.61 14.96 -15.26
CA PRO A 296 1.78 16.29 -15.82
C PRO A 296 2.74 17.22 -15.07
N ARG A 297 2.99 16.94 -13.77
CA ARG A 297 3.88 17.75 -12.91
C ARG A 297 5.30 17.20 -12.85
N GLY A 298 5.51 15.93 -13.22
CA GLY A 298 6.80 15.28 -13.13
C GLY A 298 6.69 13.77 -13.09
N SER A 299 7.54 13.10 -12.32
CA SER A 299 7.55 11.64 -12.22
C SER A 299 7.45 11.17 -10.77
N VAL A 300 6.59 10.20 -10.52
CA VAL A 300 6.58 9.42 -9.27
C VAL A 300 7.46 8.21 -9.49
N ILE A 301 8.51 8.05 -8.67
CA ILE A 301 9.53 7.04 -8.89
C ILE A 301 9.77 6.25 -7.61
N ALA A 302 9.61 4.92 -7.67
CA ALA A 302 10.08 4.03 -6.62
C ALA A 302 11.49 3.57 -6.93
N VAL A 303 12.40 3.67 -5.96
CA VAL A 303 13.79 3.22 -6.06
C VAL A 303 13.99 2.04 -5.11
N ILE A 304 14.33 0.89 -5.67
CA ILE A 304 14.40 -0.40 -4.99
C ILE A 304 15.85 -0.89 -5.02
N PRO A 305 16.52 -0.98 -3.86
CA PRO A 305 17.88 -1.51 -3.77
C PRO A 305 17.91 -3.04 -3.86
N PRO A 306 19.01 -3.62 -4.30
CA PRO A 306 19.26 -5.03 -4.07
C PRO A 306 19.37 -5.30 -2.55
N PRO A 307 19.03 -6.50 -2.07
CA PRO A 307 18.98 -6.80 -0.62
C PRO A 307 20.27 -6.47 0.13
N ARG A 308 21.43 -6.61 -0.51
CA ARG A 308 22.75 -6.30 0.08
C ARG A 308 22.99 -4.80 0.29
N GLN A 309 22.27 -3.93 -0.40
CA GLN A 309 22.44 -2.49 -0.37
C GLN A 309 21.28 -1.75 0.33
N ARG A 310 20.40 -2.45 1.04
CA ARG A 310 19.29 -1.82 1.80
C ARG A 310 19.78 -0.79 2.83
N ALA A 311 20.96 -1.00 3.42
CA ALA A 311 21.58 -0.03 4.32
C ALA A 311 21.87 1.33 3.66
N SER A 312 21.99 1.39 2.33
CA SER A 312 22.24 2.62 1.58
C SER A 312 20.98 3.46 1.34
N LEU A 313 19.76 2.95 1.69
CA LEU A 313 18.50 3.67 1.47
C LEU A 313 18.48 5.05 2.12
N LYS A 314 19.04 5.20 3.32
CA LYS A 314 19.09 6.49 4.01
C LYS A 314 19.90 7.53 3.22
N LYS A 315 21.10 7.16 2.76
CA LYS A 315 21.95 8.05 1.94
C LYS A 315 21.28 8.41 0.62
N MET A 316 20.61 7.43 -0.01
CA MET A 316 19.87 7.67 -1.23
C MET A 316 18.68 8.62 -0.98
N ALA A 317 17.96 8.47 0.14
CA ALA A 317 16.86 9.36 0.51
C ALA A 317 17.33 10.79 0.70
N GLU A 318 18.48 10.99 1.37
CA GLU A 318 19.10 12.32 1.56
C GLU A 318 19.48 12.95 0.21
N ALA A 319 20.08 12.19 -0.70
CA ALA A 319 20.43 12.68 -2.03
C ALA A 319 19.19 13.00 -2.88
N LEU A 320 18.18 12.15 -2.85
CA LEU A 320 16.94 12.34 -3.61
C LEU A 320 16.09 13.49 -3.07
N ALA A 321 16.25 13.89 -1.80
CA ALA A 321 15.59 15.06 -1.23
C ALA A 321 15.98 16.38 -1.94
N GLU A 322 17.13 16.43 -2.63
CA GLU A 322 17.56 17.59 -3.43
C GLU A 322 16.73 17.76 -4.72
N VAL A 323 16.16 16.67 -5.24
CA VAL A 323 15.44 16.67 -6.52
C VAL A 323 13.93 16.56 -6.35
N GLY A 324 13.44 16.21 -5.15
CA GLY A 324 12.01 16.13 -4.90
C GLY A 324 11.64 15.61 -3.51
N GLN A 325 10.34 15.59 -3.23
CA GLN A 325 9.85 15.01 -1.99
C GLN A 325 10.08 13.49 -1.99
N THR A 326 10.79 12.98 -0.99
CA THR A 326 11.10 11.55 -0.86
C THR A 326 10.44 10.97 0.38
N LEU A 327 9.72 9.87 0.19
CA LEU A 327 9.14 9.03 1.24
C LEU A 327 9.98 7.77 1.38
N GLN A 328 10.34 7.41 2.61
CA GLN A 328 11.12 6.23 2.90
C GLN A 328 10.23 5.10 3.42
N PHE A 329 10.31 3.95 2.75
CA PHE A 329 9.74 2.68 3.15
C PHE A 329 10.85 1.74 3.64
N PRO A 330 10.53 0.66 4.36
CA PRO A 330 11.56 -0.25 4.89
C PRO A 330 12.51 -0.85 3.85
N THR A 331 12.06 -0.97 2.61
CA THR A 331 12.77 -1.69 1.54
C THR A 331 13.00 -0.89 0.27
N HIS A 332 12.41 0.30 0.16
CA HIS A 332 12.51 1.15 -1.02
C HIS A 332 12.22 2.60 -0.68
N LEU A 333 12.42 3.48 -1.63
CA LEU A 333 12.05 4.90 -1.55
C LEU A 333 11.01 5.20 -2.61
N VAL A 334 10.14 6.17 -2.34
CA VAL A 334 9.31 6.79 -3.38
C VAL A 334 9.59 8.27 -3.41
N THR A 335 9.97 8.78 -4.57
CA THR A 335 10.28 10.20 -4.76
C THR A 335 9.42 10.84 -5.84
N TYR A 336 9.02 12.08 -5.60
CA TYR A 336 8.25 12.92 -6.52
C TYR A 336 9.20 13.91 -7.17
N VAL A 337 9.63 13.60 -8.38
CA VAL A 337 10.65 14.38 -9.13
C VAL A 337 9.96 15.30 -10.12
N GLU A 338 10.11 16.62 -9.98
CA GLU A 338 9.60 17.61 -10.91
C GLU A 338 10.15 17.40 -12.33
N SER A 339 9.37 17.76 -13.36
CA SER A 339 9.75 17.50 -14.77
C SER A 339 11.14 18.02 -15.13
N GLY A 340 11.53 19.18 -14.63
CA GLY A 340 12.86 19.78 -14.88
C GLY A 340 14.03 19.11 -14.16
N LYS A 341 13.78 18.28 -13.14
CA LYS A 341 14.81 17.68 -12.28
C LYS A 341 15.06 16.18 -12.58
N TYR A 342 14.40 15.62 -13.60
CA TYR A 342 14.56 14.19 -13.89
C TYR A 342 15.98 13.79 -14.30
N ALA A 343 16.69 14.66 -15.03
CA ALA A 343 18.09 14.42 -15.39
C ALA A 343 19.02 14.37 -14.15
N ASP A 344 18.73 15.17 -13.13
CA ASP A 344 19.50 15.16 -11.89
C ASP A 344 19.16 13.92 -11.05
N PHE A 345 17.89 13.50 -11.04
CA PHE A 345 17.53 12.20 -10.49
C PHE A 345 18.33 11.06 -11.11
N LEU A 346 18.45 10.99 -12.44
CA LEU A 346 19.22 9.95 -13.11
C LEU A 346 20.69 9.96 -12.70
N LYS A 347 21.32 11.13 -12.58
CA LYS A 347 22.72 11.22 -12.10
C LYS A 347 22.90 10.67 -10.69
N ILE A 348 21.95 10.95 -9.78
CA ILE A 348 21.98 10.44 -8.39
C ILE A 348 21.79 8.92 -8.42
N TYR A 349 20.80 8.45 -9.19
CA TYR A 349 20.47 7.03 -9.30
C TYR A 349 21.63 6.21 -9.88
N GLU A 350 22.28 6.67 -10.96
CA GLU A 350 23.41 6.00 -11.59
C GLU A 350 24.63 5.90 -10.68
N ARG A 351 24.99 6.98 -9.95
CA ARG A 351 26.07 6.96 -8.96
C ARG A 351 25.87 5.94 -7.83
N SER A 352 24.65 5.58 -7.54
CA SER A 352 24.34 4.64 -6.47
C SER A 352 24.39 3.18 -6.94
N ARG A 353 24.47 2.96 -8.25
CA ARG A 353 24.66 1.64 -8.86
C ARG A 353 26.13 1.24 -8.96
N GLU A 354 27.04 2.22 -8.92
CA GLU A 354 28.49 2.02 -8.85
C GLU A 354 28.93 1.65 -7.42
#